data_8e850475b9ae9d7e41ebd169737ca724
#
_entry.id   8e850475b9ae9d7e41ebd169737ca724
#
_cell.length_a   1.000
_cell.length_b   1.000
_cell.length_c   1.000
_cell.angle_alpha   90.00
_cell.angle_beta   90.00
_cell.angle_gamma   90.00
#
_symmetry.space_group_name_H-M   'P 1'
#
loop_
_entity.id
_entity.type
_entity.pdbx_description
1 polymer ?
#
loop_
_entity_poly.entity_id
_entity_poly.type
_entity_poly.pdbx_seq_one_letter_code
_entity_poly.pdbx_strand_id
1 'polypeptide(L)'
;IEVLPLDFRKKLKDDGFKVSELIIKERNLANDGTLKLLLSTDDNESIECVGIPTEKRLTACLSSQVGCPMDCKFCATGKEGLKRSLKASEILDQILFIENEMNRKVTNIVFMGMGEPLLNIDDLLLSIRSINNDFQISQRKITVSTVAVPKMISKLSAKSFQILGNCQFTLAISLHASNQKTRETIIPSAKNYEIKNIIEDCKKFVRETGRRVSFEYLMLSGVNDKLEHAYELSNL
;
A
#
# COMPACT_ATOMS: atom_id res chain seq x y z
N ILE A 1 -24.94 -0.71 -7.50
CA ILE A 1 -25.58 0.10 -8.57
C ILE A 1 -27.06 -0.27 -8.78
N GLU A 2 -27.54 -1.35 -8.18
CA GLU A 2 -28.96 -1.80 -8.30
C GLU A 2 -29.98 -0.77 -7.78
N VAL A 3 -29.58 0.15 -6.93
CA VAL A 3 -30.41 1.27 -6.44
C VAL A 3 -30.70 2.34 -7.50
N LEU A 4 -29.95 2.39 -8.60
CA LEU A 4 -30.19 3.34 -9.69
C LEU A 4 -31.29 2.83 -10.63
N PRO A 5 -32.17 3.71 -11.14
CA PRO A 5 -33.19 3.35 -12.15
C PRO A 5 -32.57 2.62 -13.34
N LEU A 6 -33.29 1.63 -13.89
CA LEU A 6 -32.79 0.76 -14.96
C LEU A 6 -32.37 1.56 -16.20
N ASP A 7 -33.17 2.56 -16.59
CA ASP A 7 -32.88 3.39 -17.77
C ASP A 7 -31.64 4.24 -17.57
N PHE A 8 -31.42 4.73 -16.34
CA PHE A 8 -30.20 5.49 -16.04
C PHE A 8 -28.96 4.57 -16.06
N ARG A 9 -29.07 3.33 -15.57
CA ARG A 9 -27.98 2.35 -15.66
C ARG A 9 -27.64 2.00 -17.12
N LYS A 10 -28.68 1.85 -17.98
CA LYS A 10 -28.48 1.66 -19.43
C LYS A 10 -27.76 2.83 -20.04
N LYS A 11 -28.24 4.05 -19.78
CA LYS A 11 -27.61 5.28 -20.28
C LYS A 11 -26.13 5.37 -19.89
N LEU A 12 -25.79 5.13 -18.61
CA LEU A 12 -24.40 5.13 -18.15
C LEU A 12 -23.54 4.10 -18.91
N LYS A 13 -24.10 2.91 -19.17
CA LYS A 13 -23.40 1.88 -19.95
C LYS A 13 -23.20 2.28 -21.41
N ASP A 14 -24.23 2.86 -22.02
CA ASP A 14 -24.20 3.33 -23.42
C ASP A 14 -23.23 4.52 -23.57
N ASP A 15 -23.12 5.38 -22.55
CA ASP A 15 -22.15 6.48 -22.46
C ASP A 15 -20.71 5.99 -22.13
N GLY A 16 -20.48 4.66 -22.04
CA GLY A 16 -19.17 4.06 -21.83
C GLY A 16 -18.68 4.02 -20.38
N PHE A 17 -19.53 4.35 -19.40
CA PHE A 17 -19.18 4.23 -17.99
C PHE A 17 -19.06 2.76 -17.57
N LYS A 18 -17.95 2.41 -16.96
CA LYS A 18 -17.69 1.09 -16.37
C LYS A 18 -17.78 1.16 -14.84
N VAL A 19 -18.17 0.07 -14.21
CA VAL A 19 -18.18 -0.05 -12.74
C VAL A 19 -16.79 -0.30 -12.20
N SER A 20 -15.95 -0.98 -12.97
CA SER A 20 -14.57 -1.31 -12.62
C SER A 20 -13.70 -1.31 -13.89
N GLU A 21 -12.45 -0.91 -13.73
CA GLU A 21 -11.41 -1.03 -14.75
C GLU A 21 -10.61 -2.35 -14.62
N LEU A 22 -10.85 -3.13 -13.56
CA LEU A 22 -10.15 -4.38 -13.27
C LEU A 22 -11.05 -5.60 -13.50
N ILE A 23 -10.43 -6.75 -13.79
CA ILE A 23 -11.09 -8.04 -13.97
C ILE A 23 -10.37 -9.09 -13.13
N ILE A 24 -11.12 -9.93 -12.38
CA ILE A 24 -10.52 -11.03 -11.63
C ILE A 24 -10.06 -12.13 -12.58
N LYS A 25 -8.76 -12.43 -12.58
CA LYS A 25 -8.17 -13.58 -13.30
C LYS A 25 -8.14 -14.84 -12.45
N GLU A 26 -7.76 -14.71 -11.17
CA GLU A 26 -7.57 -15.86 -10.30
C GLU A 26 -7.95 -15.53 -8.86
N ARG A 27 -8.42 -16.54 -8.14
CA ARG A 27 -8.77 -16.49 -6.71
C ARG A 27 -8.00 -17.59 -5.98
N ASN A 28 -7.29 -17.23 -4.94
CA ASN A 28 -6.56 -18.16 -4.10
C ASN A 28 -6.97 -17.95 -2.65
N LEU A 29 -7.71 -18.93 -2.11
CA LEU A 29 -8.21 -18.91 -0.73
C LEU A 29 -7.36 -19.83 0.15
N ALA A 30 -6.73 -19.26 1.16
CA ALA A 30 -5.95 -19.99 2.14
C ALA A 30 -6.82 -20.58 3.27
N ASN A 31 -6.26 -21.52 4.03
CA ASN A 31 -6.97 -22.22 5.11
C ASN A 31 -7.43 -21.30 6.26
N ASP A 32 -6.75 -20.20 6.47
CA ASP A 32 -7.09 -19.17 7.46
C ASP A 32 -8.15 -18.17 6.98
N GLY A 33 -8.68 -18.38 5.77
CA GLY A 33 -9.65 -17.51 5.12
C GLY A 33 -9.04 -16.30 4.39
N THR A 34 -7.72 -16.16 4.36
CA THR A 34 -7.05 -15.11 3.57
C THR A 34 -7.30 -15.38 2.09
N LEU A 35 -7.84 -14.36 1.41
CA LEU A 35 -8.13 -14.39 -0.02
C LEU A 35 -7.15 -13.53 -0.80
N LYS A 36 -6.38 -14.13 -1.70
CA LYS A 36 -5.57 -13.42 -2.68
C LYS A 36 -6.29 -13.41 -4.03
N LEU A 37 -6.39 -12.24 -4.63
CA LEU A 37 -6.95 -12.03 -5.96
C LEU A 37 -5.84 -11.60 -6.90
N LEU A 38 -5.75 -12.25 -8.06
CA LEU A 38 -5.01 -11.77 -9.21
C LEU A 38 -5.98 -11.02 -10.12
N LEU A 39 -5.72 -9.74 -10.34
CA LEU A 39 -6.55 -8.85 -11.13
C LEU A 39 -5.83 -8.45 -12.42
N SER A 40 -6.58 -8.35 -13.52
CA SER A 40 -6.09 -7.80 -14.80
C SER A 40 -6.56 -6.37 -14.96
N THR A 41 -5.66 -5.51 -15.39
CA THR A 41 -5.95 -4.14 -15.81
C THR A 41 -6.42 -4.07 -17.26
N ASP A 42 -6.97 -2.94 -17.70
CA ASP A 42 -7.43 -2.72 -19.09
C ASP A 42 -6.29 -2.84 -20.11
N ASP A 43 -5.04 -2.57 -19.72
CA ASP A 43 -3.84 -2.74 -20.53
C ASP A 43 -3.20 -4.13 -20.43
N ASN A 44 -3.97 -5.12 -19.93
CA ASN A 44 -3.60 -6.54 -19.77
C ASN A 44 -2.43 -6.81 -18.81
N GLU A 45 -2.06 -5.86 -17.99
CA GLU A 45 -1.11 -6.08 -16.90
C GLU A 45 -1.81 -6.79 -15.72
N SER A 46 -1.03 -7.25 -14.77
CA SER A 46 -1.55 -8.00 -13.61
C SER A 46 -1.12 -7.37 -12.31
N ILE A 47 -2.06 -7.30 -11.36
CA ILE A 47 -1.80 -6.88 -9.99
C ILE A 47 -2.42 -7.87 -9.01
N GLU A 48 -1.91 -7.89 -7.80
CA GLU A 48 -2.45 -8.70 -6.72
C GLU A 48 -3.05 -7.79 -5.63
N CYS A 49 -4.14 -8.25 -5.01
CA CYS A 49 -4.61 -7.70 -3.76
C CYS A 49 -5.03 -8.84 -2.81
N VAL A 50 -5.05 -8.56 -1.51
CA VAL A 50 -5.31 -9.60 -0.50
C VAL A 50 -6.33 -9.11 0.52
N GLY A 51 -7.38 -9.91 0.75
CA GLY A 51 -8.31 -9.75 1.86
C GLY A 51 -7.88 -10.65 3.02
N ILE A 52 -7.55 -10.05 4.17
CA ILE A 52 -7.06 -10.75 5.37
C ILE A 52 -8.13 -10.65 6.45
N PRO A 53 -8.90 -11.72 6.70
CA PRO A 53 -9.94 -11.73 7.71
C PRO A 53 -9.38 -12.02 9.09
N THR A 54 -9.99 -11.41 10.09
CA THR A 54 -9.94 -11.83 11.48
C THR A 54 -11.37 -11.85 12.01
N GLU A 55 -11.58 -12.29 13.24
CA GLU A 55 -12.91 -12.30 13.86
C GLU A 55 -13.64 -10.94 13.69
N LYS A 56 -12.96 -9.83 13.97
CA LYS A 56 -13.55 -8.48 13.99
C LYS A 56 -13.17 -7.60 12.82
N ARG A 57 -12.22 -7.98 11.98
CA ARG A 57 -11.66 -7.13 10.93
C ARG A 57 -11.56 -7.85 9.60
N LEU A 58 -11.75 -7.11 8.54
CA LEU A 58 -11.30 -7.48 7.21
C LEU A 58 -10.30 -6.40 6.76
N THR A 59 -9.03 -6.77 6.63
CA THR A 59 -7.98 -5.88 6.15
C THR A 59 -7.76 -6.11 4.67
N ALA A 60 -7.86 -5.05 3.87
CA ALA A 60 -7.47 -5.11 2.46
C ALA A 60 -6.01 -4.66 2.31
N CYS A 61 -5.18 -5.54 1.74
CA CYS A 61 -3.82 -5.25 1.32
C CYS A 61 -3.85 -4.87 -0.16
N LEU A 62 -3.58 -3.61 -0.47
CA LEU A 62 -3.75 -3.01 -1.77
C LEU A 62 -2.42 -2.76 -2.49
N SER A 63 -2.42 -2.98 -3.79
CA SER A 63 -1.36 -2.58 -4.69
C SER A 63 -1.51 -1.13 -5.11
N SER A 64 -0.37 -0.45 -5.31
CA SER A 64 -0.29 0.95 -5.75
C SER A 64 0.35 1.12 -7.14
N GLN A 65 1.01 0.08 -7.65
CA GLN A 65 1.67 0.06 -8.95
C GLN A 65 1.55 -1.31 -9.61
N VAL A 66 1.71 -1.36 -10.91
CA VAL A 66 2.00 -2.59 -11.67
C VAL A 66 3.52 -2.78 -11.65
N GLY A 67 3.98 -3.82 -10.93
CA GLY A 67 5.39 -4.00 -10.64
C GLY A 67 5.90 -3.03 -9.56
N CYS A 68 7.23 -2.96 -9.37
CA CYS A 68 7.88 -2.09 -8.38
C CYS A 68 9.32 -1.79 -8.79
N PRO A 69 9.79 -0.52 -8.70
CA PRO A 69 11.15 -0.17 -9.11
C PRO A 69 12.22 -0.42 -8.03
N MET A 70 11.84 -0.91 -6.83
CA MET A 70 12.75 -0.95 -5.67
C MET A 70 13.68 -2.16 -5.65
N ASP A 71 13.37 -3.25 -6.38
CA ASP A 71 14.16 -4.50 -6.47
C ASP A 71 14.58 -5.07 -5.09
N CYS A 72 13.70 -5.00 -4.08
CA CYS A 72 13.96 -5.61 -2.77
C CYS A 72 14.17 -7.12 -2.93
N LYS A 73 15.27 -7.67 -2.38
CA LYS A 73 15.69 -9.06 -2.64
C LYS A 73 14.74 -10.12 -2.10
N PHE A 74 13.93 -9.78 -1.13
CA PHE A 74 12.89 -10.64 -0.54
C PHE A 74 11.52 -10.52 -1.24
N CYS A 75 11.36 -9.60 -2.20
CA CYS A 75 10.07 -9.27 -2.81
C CYS A 75 9.99 -9.79 -4.24
N ALA A 76 8.97 -10.60 -4.53
CA ALA A 76 8.75 -11.12 -5.88
C ALA A 76 8.42 -10.02 -6.89
N THR A 77 7.62 -9.02 -6.49
CA THR A 77 7.17 -7.91 -7.35
C THR A 77 8.34 -7.09 -7.92
N GLY A 78 9.41 -6.90 -7.13
CA GLY A 78 10.56 -6.09 -7.55
C GLY A 78 11.35 -6.67 -8.73
N LYS A 79 11.24 -7.97 -8.96
CA LYS A 79 12.01 -8.67 -10.01
C LYS A 79 11.60 -8.30 -11.44
N GLU A 80 10.35 -7.91 -11.63
CA GLU A 80 9.80 -7.55 -12.94
C GLU A 80 9.96 -6.04 -13.27
N GLY A 81 10.45 -5.25 -12.30
CA GLY A 81 10.56 -3.82 -12.42
C GLY A 81 9.19 -3.10 -12.37
N LEU A 82 9.20 -1.81 -12.63
CA LEU A 82 8.00 -0.98 -12.69
C LEU A 82 7.47 -0.92 -14.12
N LYS A 83 6.18 -1.19 -14.30
CA LYS A 83 5.45 -0.94 -15.55
C LYS A 83 4.81 0.44 -15.52
N ARG A 84 3.91 0.67 -14.55
CA ARG A 84 3.23 1.96 -14.32
C ARG A 84 2.66 2.07 -12.92
N SER A 85 2.30 3.28 -12.55
CA SER A 85 1.47 3.51 -11.35
C SER A 85 0.01 3.15 -11.63
N LEU A 86 -0.72 2.77 -10.57
CA LEU A 86 -2.17 2.56 -10.63
C LEU A 86 -2.88 3.90 -10.47
N LYS A 87 -3.99 4.07 -11.18
CA LYS A 87 -4.93 5.16 -10.95
C LYS A 87 -5.68 4.97 -9.61
N ALA A 88 -6.19 6.05 -9.04
CA ALA A 88 -6.99 5.96 -7.83
C ALA A 88 -8.22 5.03 -7.99
N SER A 89 -8.86 5.00 -9.17
CA SER A 89 -9.95 4.08 -9.49
C SER A 89 -9.52 2.61 -9.39
N GLU A 90 -8.37 2.24 -9.97
CA GLU A 90 -7.84 0.88 -9.92
C GLU A 90 -7.48 0.46 -8.47
N ILE A 91 -7.03 1.42 -7.65
CA ILE A 91 -6.77 1.17 -6.22
C ILE A 91 -8.09 0.89 -5.49
N LEU A 92 -9.14 1.67 -5.73
CA LEU A 92 -10.45 1.51 -5.10
C LEU A 92 -11.18 0.24 -5.54
N ASP A 93 -11.03 -0.16 -6.80
CA ASP A 93 -11.62 -1.38 -7.32
C ASP A 93 -11.15 -2.63 -6.56
N GLN A 94 -9.90 -2.66 -6.11
CA GLN A 94 -9.38 -3.77 -5.30
C GLN A 94 -10.20 -3.96 -4.02
N ILE A 95 -10.66 -2.86 -3.39
CA ILE A 95 -11.51 -2.92 -2.19
C ILE A 95 -12.86 -3.54 -2.54
N LEU A 96 -13.48 -3.08 -3.63
CA LEU A 96 -14.77 -3.58 -4.08
C LEU A 96 -14.75 -5.08 -4.38
N PHE A 97 -13.68 -5.55 -5.03
CA PHE A 97 -13.51 -6.98 -5.31
C PHE A 97 -13.33 -7.79 -4.03
N ILE A 98 -12.50 -7.34 -3.09
CA ILE A 98 -12.32 -8.02 -1.80
C ILE A 98 -13.64 -8.09 -1.04
N GLU A 99 -14.40 -6.98 -0.95
CA GLU A 99 -15.70 -6.96 -0.26
C GLU A 99 -16.71 -7.90 -0.91
N ASN A 100 -16.77 -7.91 -2.25
CA ASN A 100 -17.70 -8.75 -3.00
C ASN A 100 -17.37 -10.24 -2.85
N GLU A 101 -16.12 -10.62 -3.04
CA GLU A 101 -15.68 -12.02 -2.98
C GLU A 101 -15.77 -12.60 -1.57
N MET A 102 -15.51 -11.79 -0.54
CA MET A 102 -15.58 -12.21 0.86
C MET A 102 -16.94 -11.97 1.51
N ASN A 103 -17.88 -11.36 0.79
CA ASN A 103 -19.20 -10.95 1.30
C ASN A 103 -19.12 -10.25 2.67
N ARG A 104 -18.14 -9.38 2.84
CA ARG A 104 -17.83 -8.69 4.10
C ARG A 104 -17.22 -7.34 3.84
N LYS A 105 -17.62 -6.32 4.62
CA LYS A 105 -17.06 -4.97 4.52
C LYS A 105 -15.62 -4.90 5.00
N VAL A 106 -14.78 -4.25 4.21
CA VAL A 106 -13.40 -3.93 4.58
C VAL A 106 -13.42 -2.91 5.73
N THR A 107 -12.60 -3.15 6.73
CA THR A 107 -12.52 -2.30 7.93
C THR A 107 -11.18 -1.59 8.07
N ASN A 108 -10.13 -2.14 7.48
CA ASN A 108 -8.76 -1.64 7.56
C ASN A 108 -8.08 -1.75 6.19
N ILE A 109 -7.17 -0.83 5.90
CA ILE A 109 -6.42 -0.80 4.64
C ILE A 109 -4.93 -0.80 4.94
N VAL A 110 -4.16 -1.58 4.19
CA VAL A 110 -2.70 -1.48 4.16
C VAL A 110 -2.23 -1.38 2.71
N PHE A 111 -1.42 -0.39 2.41
CA PHE A 111 -0.74 -0.26 1.12
C PHE A 111 0.60 -1.00 1.21
N MET A 112 0.49 -2.35 1.16
CA MET A 112 1.60 -3.29 1.30
C MET A 112 1.58 -4.36 0.20
N GLY A 113 0.79 -4.15 -0.86
CA GLY A 113 0.76 -4.96 -2.06
C GLY A 113 1.90 -4.61 -3.01
N MET A 114 1.62 -4.66 -4.33
CA MET A 114 2.62 -4.35 -5.35
C MET A 114 2.88 -2.84 -5.45
N GLY A 115 4.16 -2.47 -5.57
CA GLY A 115 4.60 -1.10 -5.80
C GLY A 115 5.19 -0.40 -4.58
N GLU A 116 5.74 0.80 -4.84
CA GLU A 116 6.18 1.76 -3.83
C GLU A 116 5.17 2.91 -3.76
N PRO A 117 4.34 2.98 -2.72
CA PRO A 117 3.25 3.95 -2.66
C PRO A 117 3.71 5.42 -2.74
N LEU A 118 4.91 5.72 -2.22
CA LEU A 118 5.42 7.10 -2.26
C LEU A 118 5.85 7.55 -3.66
N LEU A 119 5.97 6.65 -4.62
CA LEU A 119 6.17 6.99 -6.03
C LEU A 119 4.85 7.22 -6.78
N ASN A 120 3.71 6.99 -6.11
CA ASN A 120 2.36 7.22 -6.63
C ASN A 120 1.51 8.07 -5.66
N ILE A 121 2.10 9.11 -5.07
CA ILE A 121 1.48 9.89 -3.96
C ILE A 121 0.13 10.49 -4.36
N ASP A 122 -0.04 10.99 -5.58
CA ASP A 122 -1.25 11.70 -5.96
C ASP A 122 -2.45 10.76 -6.01
N ASP A 123 -2.36 9.65 -6.74
CA ASP A 123 -3.43 8.66 -6.79
C ASP A 123 -3.61 7.93 -5.44
N LEU A 124 -2.54 7.70 -4.69
CA LEU A 124 -2.59 7.20 -3.32
C LEU A 124 -3.47 8.10 -2.44
N LEU A 125 -3.21 9.42 -2.41
CA LEU A 125 -3.96 10.35 -1.58
C LEU A 125 -5.39 10.55 -2.08
N LEU A 126 -5.63 10.55 -3.39
CA LEU A 126 -6.97 10.55 -3.97
C LEU A 126 -7.75 9.30 -3.54
N SER A 127 -7.13 8.12 -3.58
CA SER A 127 -7.77 6.89 -3.10
C SER A 127 -8.05 6.94 -1.60
N ILE A 128 -7.12 7.43 -0.77
CA ILE A 128 -7.34 7.61 0.68
C ILE A 128 -8.51 8.56 0.95
N ARG A 129 -8.66 9.63 0.18
CA ARG A 129 -9.81 10.55 0.29
C ARG A 129 -11.13 9.82 0.05
N SER A 130 -11.23 9.05 -1.05
CA SER A 130 -12.43 8.26 -1.35
C SER A 130 -12.65 7.12 -0.35
N ILE A 131 -11.61 6.44 0.09
CA ILE A 131 -11.70 5.42 1.16
C ILE A 131 -12.31 6.03 2.43
N ASN A 132 -11.91 7.25 2.79
CA ASN A 132 -12.43 7.90 3.98
C ASN A 132 -13.88 8.40 3.79
N ASN A 133 -14.19 9.03 2.65
CA ASN A 133 -15.46 9.68 2.41
C ASN A 133 -16.54 8.70 1.92
N ASP A 134 -16.21 7.81 1.00
CA ASP A 134 -17.18 6.98 0.28
C ASP A 134 -17.30 5.60 0.92
N PHE A 135 -16.18 4.99 1.34
CA PHE A 135 -16.18 3.70 2.04
C PHE A 135 -16.34 3.84 3.57
N GLN A 136 -16.33 5.06 4.11
CA GLN A 136 -16.50 5.35 5.55
C GLN A 136 -15.39 4.70 6.42
N ILE A 137 -14.21 4.46 5.86
CA ILE A 137 -13.06 3.92 6.57
C ILE A 137 -12.19 5.09 7.05
N SER A 138 -12.11 5.28 8.37
CA SER A 138 -11.29 6.34 8.96
C SER A 138 -9.82 6.21 8.53
N GLN A 139 -9.16 7.34 8.23
CA GLN A 139 -7.73 7.38 7.92
C GLN A 139 -6.87 6.65 8.98
N ARG A 140 -7.27 6.64 10.25
CA ARG A 140 -6.57 5.92 11.34
C ARG A 140 -6.54 4.40 11.17
N LYS A 141 -7.36 3.86 10.28
CA LYS A 141 -7.39 2.44 9.92
C LYS A 141 -6.64 2.16 8.62
N ILE A 142 -5.90 3.14 8.12
CA ILE A 142 -5.10 3.05 6.90
C ILE A 142 -3.62 3.09 7.28
N THR A 143 -2.83 2.19 6.70
CA THR A 143 -1.38 2.18 6.81
C THR A 143 -0.77 2.31 5.41
N VAL A 144 0.13 3.26 5.25
CA VAL A 144 0.94 3.43 4.04
C VAL A 144 2.34 2.94 4.33
N SER A 145 2.79 1.91 3.61
CA SER A 145 4.14 1.36 3.76
C SER A 145 5.07 1.90 2.66
N THR A 146 6.34 2.07 3.00
CA THR A 146 7.37 2.55 2.06
C THR A 146 8.75 2.04 2.45
N VAL A 147 9.60 1.81 1.48
CA VAL A 147 11.04 1.58 1.72
C VAL A 147 11.78 2.90 2.07
N ALA A 148 11.07 4.01 2.11
CA ALA A 148 11.56 5.37 2.24
C ALA A 148 12.37 5.83 0.99
N VAL A 149 11.74 6.68 0.20
CA VAL A 149 12.34 7.30 -0.98
C VAL A 149 12.76 8.73 -0.62
N PRO A 150 13.96 9.20 -1.02
CA PRO A 150 14.46 10.52 -0.68
C PRO A 150 13.43 11.63 -0.92
N LYS A 151 13.22 12.52 0.06
CA LYS A 151 12.28 13.67 0.04
C LYS A 151 10.79 13.29 -0.04
N MET A 152 10.44 12.02 -0.26
CA MET A 152 9.04 11.64 -0.51
C MET A 152 8.20 11.58 0.77
N ILE A 153 8.79 11.32 1.94
CA ILE A 153 8.06 11.37 3.23
C ILE A 153 7.59 12.81 3.51
N SER A 154 8.46 13.81 3.32
CA SER A 154 8.08 15.22 3.47
C SER A 154 7.04 15.66 2.43
N LYS A 155 7.16 15.17 1.18
CA LYS A 155 6.17 15.42 0.13
C LYS A 155 4.80 14.78 0.47
N LEU A 156 4.81 13.56 1.02
CA LEU A 156 3.59 12.88 1.48
C LEU A 156 2.89 13.70 2.55
N SER A 157 3.61 14.16 3.59
CA SER A 157 3.07 15.02 4.64
C SER A 157 2.41 16.28 4.06
N ALA A 158 3.15 17.06 3.27
CA ALA A 158 2.65 18.30 2.69
C ALA A 158 1.41 18.08 1.81
N LYS A 159 1.44 17.10 0.89
CA LYS A 159 0.30 16.78 0.02
C LYS A 159 -0.90 16.22 0.77
N SER A 160 -0.67 15.50 1.89
CA SER A 160 -1.78 15.01 2.72
C SER A 160 -2.59 16.17 3.30
N PHE A 161 -1.95 17.21 3.82
CA PHE A 161 -2.68 18.40 4.27
C PHE A 161 -3.41 19.11 3.13
N GLN A 162 -2.81 19.16 1.95
CA GLN A 162 -3.41 19.80 0.78
C GLN A 162 -4.65 19.03 0.26
N ILE A 163 -4.58 17.70 0.16
CA ILE A 163 -5.60 16.87 -0.49
C ILE A 163 -6.65 16.36 0.50
N LEU A 164 -6.23 16.00 1.72
CA LEU A 164 -7.08 15.39 2.75
C LEU A 164 -7.47 16.39 3.86
N GLY A 165 -6.88 17.59 3.90
CA GLY A 165 -7.02 18.54 4.98
C GLY A 165 -6.27 18.17 6.27
N ASN A 166 -5.80 16.94 6.38
CA ASN A 166 -5.02 16.41 7.51
C ASN A 166 -4.24 15.16 7.10
N CYS A 167 -3.40 14.64 8.01
CA CYS A 167 -2.69 13.39 7.83
C CYS A 167 -2.93 12.52 9.07
N GLN A 168 -3.87 11.56 8.99
CA GLN A 168 -4.24 10.70 10.12
C GLN A 168 -3.94 9.21 9.90
N PHE A 169 -3.48 8.80 8.72
CA PHE A 169 -3.03 7.43 8.47
C PHE A 169 -1.70 7.13 9.17
N THR A 170 -1.36 5.86 9.32
CA THR A 170 -0.07 5.41 9.85
C THR A 170 0.93 5.31 8.70
N LEU A 171 2.15 5.82 8.91
CA LEU A 171 3.27 5.58 8.03
C LEU A 171 4.08 4.40 8.57
N ALA A 172 4.31 3.38 7.72
CA ALA A 172 5.14 2.22 8.03
C ALA A 172 6.41 2.26 7.16
N ILE A 173 7.56 2.14 7.79
CA ILE A 173 8.85 2.14 7.09
C ILE A 173 9.37 0.71 7.00
N SER A 174 9.56 0.21 5.80
CA SER A 174 10.25 -1.05 5.50
C SER A 174 11.75 -0.88 5.78
N LEU A 175 12.13 -0.99 7.05
CA LEU A 175 13.51 -0.79 7.51
C LEU A 175 14.36 -2.04 7.23
N HIS A 176 13.92 -3.18 7.73
CA HIS A 176 14.45 -4.54 7.52
C HIS A 176 15.93 -4.75 7.83
N ALA A 177 16.60 -3.76 8.41
CA ALA A 177 17.98 -3.87 8.87
C ALA A 177 18.25 -2.86 9.99
N SER A 178 19.20 -3.19 10.85
CA SER A 178 19.67 -2.34 11.95
C SER A 178 20.78 -1.38 11.53
N ASN A 179 21.45 -1.67 10.41
CA ASN A 179 22.56 -0.87 9.90
C ASN A 179 22.49 -0.73 8.36
N GLN A 180 23.15 0.30 7.85
CA GLN A 180 23.13 0.66 6.44
C GLN A 180 23.68 -0.45 5.53
N LYS A 181 24.79 -1.08 5.92
CA LYS A 181 25.44 -2.12 5.13
C LYS A 181 24.50 -3.31 4.90
N THR A 182 23.88 -3.80 5.96
CA THR A 182 22.91 -4.91 5.87
C THR A 182 21.69 -4.48 5.05
N ARG A 183 21.21 -3.24 5.24
CA ARG A 183 20.05 -2.74 4.50
C ARG A 183 20.28 -2.71 2.99
N GLU A 184 21.45 -2.28 2.55
CA GLU A 184 21.81 -2.22 1.13
C GLU A 184 21.88 -3.61 0.46
N THR A 185 22.17 -4.68 1.22
CA THR A 185 22.15 -6.04 0.68
C THR A 185 20.74 -6.54 0.43
N ILE A 186 19.75 -6.08 1.23
CA ILE A 186 18.36 -6.51 1.20
C ILE A 186 17.53 -5.61 0.27
N ILE A 187 17.79 -4.30 0.32
CA ILE A 187 17.09 -3.25 -0.44
C ILE A 187 18.12 -2.48 -1.26
N PRO A 188 18.32 -2.80 -2.54
CA PRO A 188 19.35 -2.16 -3.37
C PRO A 188 19.19 -0.64 -3.48
N SER A 189 17.96 -0.13 -3.49
CA SER A 189 17.68 1.32 -3.51
C SER A 189 18.16 2.06 -2.24
N ALA A 190 18.44 1.35 -1.15
CA ALA A 190 18.93 1.93 0.11
C ALA A 190 20.30 2.62 -0.02
N LYS A 191 21.08 2.29 -1.05
CA LYS A 191 22.34 2.99 -1.37
C LYS A 191 22.15 4.50 -1.58
N ASN A 192 20.97 4.91 -2.01
CA ASN A 192 20.65 6.31 -2.29
C ASN A 192 20.04 7.04 -1.09
N TYR A 193 19.77 6.34 0.03
CA TYR A 193 19.08 6.94 1.16
C TYR A 193 19.43 6.23 2.48
N GLU A 194 20.29 6.87 3.25
CA GLU A 194 20.82 6.32 4.49
C GLU A 194 19.76 6.26 5.60
N ILE A 195 19.87 5.25 6.48
CA ILE A 195 18.96 5.04 7.62
C ILE A 195 18.84 6.31 8.47
N LYS A 196 19.94 7.02 8.74
CA LYS A 196 19.90 8.26 9.54
C LYS A 196 18.98 9.31 8.94
N ASN A 197 18.97 9.46 7.60
CA ASN A 197 18.12 10.42 6.91
C ASN A 197 16.65 9.98 6.96
N ILE A 198 16.39 8.66 6.87
CA ILE A 198 15.04 8.10 7.03
C ILE A 198 14.51 8.41 8.43
N ILE A 199 15.31 8.21 9.48
CA ILE A 199 14.93 8.50 10.86
C ILE A 199 14.63 10.00 11.05
N GLU A 200 15.44 10.88 10.47
CA GLU A 200 15.19 12.33 10.56
C GLU A 200 13.90 12.74 9.82
N ASP A 201 13.63 12.18 8.64
CA ASP A 201 12.38 12.42 7.93
C ASP A 201 11.17 11.85 8.70
N CYS A 202 11.31 10.71 9.36
CA CYS A 202 10.28 10.15 10.24
C CYS A 202 10.03 11.07 11.45
N LYS A 203 11.07 11.57 12.13
CA LYS A 203 10.93 12.54 13.21
C LYS A 203 10.21 13.81 12.76
N LYS A 204 10.53 14.29 11.54
CA LYS A 204 9.85 15.45 10.94
C LYS A 204 8.38 15.13 10.67
N PHE A 205 8.07 13.97 10.07
CA PHE A 205 6.69 13.52 9.81
C PHE A 205 5.87 13.47 11.10
N VAL A 206 6.45 12.91 12.18
CA VAL A 206 5.79 12.85 13.51
C VAL A 206 5.49 14.26 14.04
N ARG A 207 6.45 15.20 13.95
CA ARG A 207 6.25 16.61 14.39
C ARG A 207 5.15 17.31 13.59
N GLU A 208 5.10 17.11 12.27
CA GLU A 208 4.16 17.77 11.38
C GLU A 208 2.73 17.20 11.50
N THR A 209 2.60 15.90 11.69
CA THR A 209 1.30 15.21 11.62
C THR A 209 0.74 14.79 12.98
N GLY A 210 1.57 14.72 14.01
CA GLY A 210 1.23 14.13 15.30
C GLY A 210 1.00 12.61 15.24
N ARG A 211 1.36 11.95 14.11
CA ARG A 211 1.12 10.51 13.91
C ARG A 211 2.39 9.71 14.13
N ARG A 212 2.23 8.55 14.79
CA ARG A 212 3.35 7.61 14.97
C ARG A 212 3.74 6.97 13.65
N VAL A 213 5.03 6.71 13.50
CA VAL A 213 5.62 5.87 12.44
C VAL A 213 5.86 4.48 13.02
N SER A 214 5.58 3.44 12.26
CA SER A 214 6.02 2.07 12.54
C SER A 214 7.21 1.70 11.67
N PHE A 215 8.06 0.81 12.19
CA PHE A 215 9.17 0.22 11.44
C PHE A 215 8.89 -1.27 11.25
N GLU A 216 8.89 -1.71 10.00
CA GLU A 216 8.73 -3.11 9.63
C GLU A 216 10.11 -3.76 9.54
N TYR A 217 10.25 -4.92 10.18
CA TYR A 217 11.51 -5.67 10.20
C TYR A 217 11.26 -7.13 9.86
N LEU A 218 11.55 -7.51 8.61
CA LEU A 218 11.50 -8.89 8.15
C LEU A 218 12.78 -9.59 8.59
N MET A 219 12.69 -10.57 9.48
CA MET A 219 13.83 -11.38 9.91
C MET A 219 14.19 -12.40 8.84
N LEU A 220 15.39 -12.28 8.29
CA LEU A 220 15.95 -13.14 7.26
C LEU A 220 17.09 -13.97 7.87
N SER A 221 16.92 -15.29 7.87
CA SER A 221 17.87 -16.21 8.49
C SER A 221 19.29 -16.04 7.94
N GLY A 222 20.23 -15.85 8.85
CA GLY A 222 21.65 -15.66 8.55
C GLY A 222 22.02 -14.28 7.96
N VAL A 223 21.05 -13.37 7.81
CA VAL A 223 21.27 -12.04 7.21
C VAL A 223 21.16 -10.93 8.26
N ASN A 224 20.00 -10.83 8.93
CA ASN A 224 19.68 -9.74 9.83
C ASN A 224 19.03 -10.20 11.16
N ASP A 225 19.16 -11.47 11.51
CA ASP A 225 18.51 -12.15 12.65
C ASP A 225 19.42 -12.40 13.84
N LYS A 226 20.67 -11.88 13.83
CA LYS A 226 21.61 -12.04 14.92
C LYS A 226 21.31 -11.09 16.07
N LEU A 227 21.75 -11.47 17.29
CA LEU A 227 21.58 -10.67 18.49
C LEU A 227 22.21 -9.27 18.37
N GLU A 228 23.36 -9.16 17.68
CA GLU A 228 24.00 -7.87 17.38
C GLU A 228 23.06 -6.90 16.64
N HIS A 229 22.26 -7.39 15.68
CA HIS A 229 21.29 -6.58 14.96
C HIS A 229 20.18 -6.05 15.87
N ALA A 230 19.77 -6.82 16.89
CA ALA A 230 18.78 -6.35 17.86
C ALA A 230 19.36 -5.22 18.74
N TYR A 231 20.62 -5.32 19.16
CA TYR A 231 21.30 -4.24 19.89
C TYR A 231 21.47 -2.98 19.04
N GLU A 232 21.91 -3.12 17.78
CA GLU A 232 22.01 -2.00 16.86
C GLU A 232 20.64 -1.31 16.67
N LEU A 233 19.58 -2.12 16.42
CA LEU A 233 18.22 -1.61 16.25
C LEU A 233 17.71 -0.82 17.45
N SER A 234 18.05 -1.25 18.67
CA SER A 234 17.66 -0.55 19.89
C SER A 234 18.31 0.82 20.06
N ASN A 235 19.39 1.11 19.33
CA ASN A 235 20.13 2.36 19.36
C ASN A 235 19.79 3.32 18.21
N LEU A 236 18.87 2.95 17.30
CA LEU A 236 18.37 3.80 16.23
C LEU A 236 17.28 4.74 16.71
#